data_ec763528ef778ba8669412a8bfc1ecdc
#
_entry.id   ec763528ef778ba8669412a8bfc1ecdc
#
_cell.length_a   1.000
_cell.length_b   1.000
_cell.length_c   1.000
_cell.angle_alpha   90.00
_cell.angle_beta   90.00
_cell.angle_gamma   90.00
#
_symmetry.space_group_name_H-M   'P 1'
#
loop_
_entity.id
_entity.type
_entity.pdbx_description
1 polymer ?
#
loop_
_entity_poly.entity_id
_entity_poly.type
_entity_poly.pdbx_seq_one_letter_code
_entity_poly.pdbx_strand_id
1 'polypeptide(L)'
;MEKRSRMFYLQGNKPIKTWNPIVGCLHRCYHGRCWARIQARRQRHRCFYCYNFYPHIHDERLGKFPKSGVVFVVSMGDMWGDWVPSEWIKSILKSMKPYWEKPDLIFFFETKNPMRYLDFVDLIPPNSILSTTIETDRNYKVSKAPPPKERYLAMVRSELKMFAKHVSIEPIMDFNLNTLYKWIQHINPKMVSIGYDNYNANLPEPTVDKTKKLIDKLKRITIVEVKKDRRGLLK
;
A
#
# COMPACT_ATOMS: atom_id res chain seq x y z
N MET A 1 6.19 25.77 -12.72
CA MET A 1 6.91 24.58 -12.23
C MET A 1 6.03 23.84 -11.23
N GLU A 2 5.34 22.80 -11.66
CA GLU A 2 4.53 21.96 -10.78
C GLU A 2 5.44 21.30 -9.72
N LYS A 3 5.14 21.52 -8.44
CA LYS A 3 5.76 20.78 -7.35
C LYS A 3 5.31 19.30 -7.45
N ARG A 4 6.07 18.50 -8.21
CA ARG A 4 5.84 17.06 -8.32
C ARG A 4 5.91 16.46 -6.90
N SER A 5 4.81 15.90 -6.45
CA SER A 5 4.76 15.08 -5.24
C SER A 5 5.74 13.92 -5.42
N ARG A 6 6.86 13.93 -4.68
CA ARG A 6 7.92 12.92 -4.74
C ARG A 6 7.57 11.63 -3.99
N MET A 7 6.28 11.29 -3.89
CA MET A 7 5.86 10.30 -2.89
C MET A 7 5.76 8.87 -3.40
N PHE A 8 5.60 8.69 -4.71
CA PHE A 8 5.45 7.38 -5.29
C PHE A 8 6.22 7.30 -6.61
N TYR A 9 7.29 6.51 -6.63
CA TYR A 9 8.03 6.17 -7.82
C TYR A 9 8.22 4.66 -7.85
N LEU A 10 7.84 4.01 -8.95
CA LEU A 10 8.39 2.72 -9.35
C LEU A 10 9.63 2.94 -10.19
N GLN A 11 10.45 1.90 -10.33
CA GLN A 11 11.71 1.93 -11.06
C GLN A 11 11.64 2.77 -12.36
N GLY A 12 12.59 3.68 -12.54
CA GLY A 12 12.69 4.54 -13.73
C GLY A 12 12.12 5.95 -13.57
N ASN A 13 11.92 6.46 -12.34
CA ASN A 13 11.42 7.81 -12.04
C ASN A 13 10.06 8.15 -12.66
N LYS A 14 9.24 7.15 -13.00
CA LYS A 14 7.87 7.39 -13.46
C LYS A 14 6.99 7.78 -12.28
N PRO A 15 6.35 8.95 -12.29
CA PRO A 15 5.46 9.35 -11.21
C PRO A 15 4.26 8.41 -11.15
N ILE A 16 3.95 7.89 -9.96
CA ILE A 16 2.71 7.17 -9.71
C ILE A 16 1.58 8.21 -9.64
N LYS A 17 0.57 8.02 -10.48
CA LYS A 17 -0.67 8.80 -10.47
C LYS A 17 -1.65 8.16 -9.49
N THR A 18 -2.51 8.93 -8.88
CA THR A 18 -3.49 8.40 -7.91
C THR A 18 -4.91 8.48 -8.46
N TRP A 19 -5.73 7.48 -8.12
CA TRP A 19 -7.16 7.47 -8.39
C TRP A 19 -7.91 6.96 -7.15
N ASN A 20 -8.80 7.78 -6.61
CA ASN A 20 -9.46 7.57 -5.34
C ASN A 20 -10.99 7.53 -5.49
N PRO A 21 -11.58 6.46 -6.09
CA PRO A 21 -13.03 6.29 -6.14
C PRO A 21 -13.61 5.96 -4.75
N ILE A 22 -12.83 5.35 -3.86
CA ILE A 22 -13.13 5.23 -2.43
C ILE A 22 -12.14 6.09 -1.65
N VAL A 23 -12.62 6.73 -0.59
CA VAL A 23 -11.82 7.47 0.39
C VAL A 23 -12.23 7.03 1.78
N GLY A 24 -11.27 7.02 2.71
CA GLY A 24 -11.50 6.68 4.11
C GLY A 24 -11.08 5.25 4.47
N CYS A 25 -10.84 5.03 5.76
CA CYS A 25 -10.31 3.76 6.27
C CYS A 25 -10.58 3.63 7.77
N LEU A 26 -10.99 2.43 8.21
CA LEU A 26 -11.25 2.13 9.62
C LEU A 26 -10.14 1.37 10.33
N HIS A 27 -9.01 1.12 9.70
CA HIS A 27 -7.86 0.45 10.34
C HIS A 27 -7.26 1.24 11.51
N ARG A 28 -7.45 2.57 11.55
CA ARG A 28 -6.94 3.46 12.62
C ARG A 28 -5.44 3.28 12.89
N CYS A 29 -4.65 3.12 11.83
CA CYS A 29 -3.22 2.83 11.93
C CYS A 29 -2.46 3.93 12.68
N TYR A 30 -1.46 3.50 13.48
CA TYR A 30 -0.46 4.36 14.10
C TYR A 30 -1.08 5.49 14.92
N HIS A 31 -2.04 5.14 15.78
CA HIS A 31 -2.79 6.10 16.61
C HIS A 31 -3.44 7.25 15.80
N GLY A 32 -3.87 6.93 14.56
CA GLY A 32 -4.49 7.91 13.64
C GLY A 32 -3.49 8.78 12.89
N ARG A 33 -2.19 8.48 12.94
CA ARG A 33 -1.12 9.23 12.26
C ARG A 33 -0.71 8.62 10.90
N CYS A 34 -1.56 7.81 10.27
CA CYS A 34 -1.27 7.34 8.92
C CYS A 34 -1.33 8.51 7.91
N TRP A 35 -0.52 8.40 6.88
CA TRP A 35 -0.40 9.44 5.86
C TRP A 35 -1.76 9.84 5.24
N ALA A 36 -2.57 8.89 4.78
CA ALA A 36 -3.85 9.15 4.13
C ALA A 36 -4.80 9.95 5.02
N ARG A 37 -4.88 9.61 6.32
CA ARG A 37 -5.69 10.35 7.29
C ARG A 37 -5.18 11.77 7.51
N ILE A 38 -3.87 11.98 7.51
CA ILE A 38 -3.28 13.33 7.62
C ILE A 38 -3.61 14.15 6.36
N GLN A 39 -3.51 13.55 5.16
CA GLN A 39 -3.87 14.24 3.91
C GLN A 39 -5.38 14.55 3.82
N ALA A 40 -6.25 13.75 4.44
CA ALA A 40 -7.69 13.97 4.46
C ALA A 40 -8.08 15.36 5.02
N ARG A 41 -7.29 15.90 5.96
CA ARG A 41 -7.50 17.26 6.51
C ARG A 41 -7.46 18.37 5.45
N ARG A 42 -6.84 18.13 4.29
CA ARG A 42 -6.80 19.05 3.15
C ARG A 42 -8.12 19.11 2.36
N GLN A 43 -9.07 18.20 2.67
CA GLN A 43 -10.36 18.11 1.99
C GLN A 43 -11.48 18.89 2.69
N ARG A 44 -11.16 19.70 3.70
CA ARG A 44 -12.15 20.39 4.58
C ARG A 44 -13.26 21.11 3.81
N HIS A 45 -12.89 21.77 2.68
CA HIS A 45 -13.86 22.59 1.90
C HIS A 45 -14.40 21.86 0.66
N ARG A 46 -14.10 20.55 0.50
CA ARG A 46 -14.48 19.80 -0.70
C ARG A 46 -15.50 18.70 -0.42
N CYS A 47 -15.29 17.92 0.63
CA CYS A 47 -16.12 16.77 0.96
C CYS A 47 -16.05 16.52 2.48
N PHE A 48 -17.20 16.54 3.14
CA PHE A 48 -17.29 16.26 4.58
C PHE A 48 -16.75 14.86 4.94
N TYR A 49 -17.14 13.84 4.20
CA TYR A 49 -16.71 12.46 4.47
C TYR A 49 -15.20 12.27 4.19
N CYS A 50 -14.66 12.87 3.12
CA CYS A 50 -13.23 12.88 2.86
C CYS A 50 -12.45 13.53 4.01
N TYR A 51 -12.89 14.69 4.49
CA TYR A 51 -12.24 15.41 5.58
C TYR A 51 -12.19 14.60 6.88
N ASN A 52 -13.32 13.96 7.22
CA ASN A 52 -13.43 13.13 8.42
C ASN A 52 -12.82 11.73 8.24
N PHE A 53 -12.38 11.42 7.03
CA PHE A 53 -11.79 10.14 6.66
C PHE A 53 -12.72 8.95 6.87
N TYR A 54 -14.05 9.16 6.71
CA TYR A 54 -15.04 8.11 6.74
C TYR A 54 -15.06 7.34 5.41
N PRO A 55 -15.14 6.00 5.42
CA PRO A 55 -15.27 5.22 4.20
C PRO A 55 -16.50 5.59 3.39
N HIS A 56 -16.31 5.98 2.13
CA HIS A 56 -17.40 6.28 1.20
C HIS A 56 -16.92 6.16 -0.25
N ILE A 57 -17.84 5.96 -1.16
CA ILE A 57 -17.58 5.90 -2.60
C ILE A 57 -17.86 7.25 -3.26
N HIS A 58 -17.11 7.56 -4.30
CA HIS A 58 -17.30 8.67 -5.21
C HIS A 58 -17.66 8.12 -6.59
N ASP A 59 -18.95 7.89 -6.83
CA ASP A 59 -19.45 7.31 -8.08
C ASP A 59 -19.06 8.12 -9.31
N GLU A 60 -19.00 9.46 -9.17
CA GLU A 60 -18.58 10.37 -10.22
C GLU A 60 -17.12 10.18 -10.68
N ARG A 61 -16.32 9.43 -9.93
CA ARG A 61 -14.93 9.10 -10.26
C ARG A 61 -14.75 7.76 -10.96
N LEU A 62 -15.80 6.93 -11.03
CA LEU A 62 -15.72 5.62 -11.67
C LEU A 62 -15.33 5.77 -13.16
N GLY A 63 -14.35 4.97 -13.61
CA GLY A 63 -13.79 5.04 -14.95
C GLY A 63 -12.94 6.28 -15.29
N LYS A 64 -12.87 7.27 -14.39
CA LYS A 64 -12.11 8.52 -14.58
C LYS A 64 -10.72 8.42 -13.94
N PHE A 65 -9.88 7.55 -14.43
CA PHE A 65 -8.50 7.38 -13.97
C PHE A 65 -7.49 7.65 -15.08
N PRO A 66 -6.20 7.89 -14.76
CA PRO A 66 -5.13 8.04 -15.74
C PRO A 66 -5.04 6.82 -16.65
N LYS A 67 -4.91 7.05 -17.96
CA LYS A 67 -4.96 5.99 -18.98
C LYS A 67 -3.60 5.40 -19.33
N SER A 68 -2.52 5.82 -18.66
CA SER A 68 -1.16 5.33 -18.83
C SER A 68 -0.33 5.50 -17.56
N GLY A 69 0.73 4.71 -17.44
CA GLY A 69 1.65 4.70 -16.31
C GLY A 69 1.12 3.88 -15.14
N VAL A 70 1.68 4.10 -13.96
CA VAL A 70 1.23 3.41 -12.75
C VAL A 70 0.15 4.23 -12.06
N VAL A 71 -1.00 3.61 -11.82
CA VAL A 71 -2.14 4.20 -11.12
C VAL A 71 -2.30 3.56 -9.74
N PHE A 72 -2.01 4.31 -8.68
CA PHE A 72 -2.30 3.89 -7.32
C PHE A 72 -3.80 4.03 -7.07
N VAL A 73 -4.46 2.90 -6.98
CA VAL A 73 -5.90 2.82 -6.74
C VAL A 73 -6.16 2.93 -5.25
N VAL A 74 -6.94 3.95 -4.86
CA VAL A 74 -7.33 4.21 -3.46
C VAL A 74 -6.13 4.46 -2.53
N SER A 75 -5.28 5.43 -2.90
CA SER A 75 -4.20 5.91 -2.01
C SER A 75 -4.73 6.66 -0.77
N MET A 76 -5.97 7.14 -0.80
CA MET A 76 -6.63 7.89 0.28
C MET A 76 -7.57 7.03 1.13
N GLY A 77 -7.33 5.72 1.20
CA GLY A 77 -8.15 4.78 1.96
C GLY A 77 -7.60 3.37 1.90
N ASP A 78 -8.47 2.40 2.15
CA ASP A 78 -8.21 0.98 1.89
C ASP A 78 -9.49 0.35 1.36
N MET A 79 -9.53 0.08 0.05
CA MET A 79 -10.72 -0.49 -0.60
C MET A 79 -10.95 -1.96 -0.26
N TRP A 80 -9.95 -2.62 0.31
CA TRP A 80 -10.00 -4.03 0.69
C TRP A 80 -10.31 -4.23 2.18
N GLY A 81 -10.65 -3.15 2.90
CA GLY A 81 -11.12 -3.24 4.29
C GLY A 81 -12.47 -3.94 4.39
N ASP A 82 -12.72 -4.69 5.48
CA ASP A 82 -13.94 -5.48 5.67
C ASP A 82 -15.23 -4.64 5.70
N TRP A 83 -15.10 -3.35 6.02
CA TRP A 83 -16.19 -2.38 6.02
C TRP A 83 -16.59 -1.88 4.62
N VAL A 84 -15.81 -2.21 3.58
CA VAL A 84 -16.11 -1.78 2.21
C VAL A 84 -17.07 -2.79 1.58
N PRO A 85 -18.27 -2.36 1.15
CA PRO A 85 -19.21 -3.24 0.49
C PRO A 85 -18.63 -3.88 -0.78
N SER A 86 -18.92 -5.16 -0.99
CA SER A 86 -18.40 -5.91 -2.14
C SER A 86 -18.85 -5.33 -3.48
N GLU A 87 -20.03 -4.73 -3.54
CA GLU A 87 -20.55 -4.06 -4.73
C GLU A 87 -19.73 -2.81 -5.12
N TRP A 88 -19.17 -2.07 -4.15
CA TRP A 88 -18.28 -0.95 -4.44
C TRP A 88 -16.97 -1.44 -5.08
N ILE A 89 -16.38 -2.50 -4.51
CA ILE A 89 -15.16 -3.11 -5.06
C ILE A 89 -15.43 -3.61 -6.48
N LYS A 90 -16.53 -4.35 -6.68
CA LYS A 90 -16.94 -4.87 -7.99
C LYS A 90 -17.13 -3.75 -9.02
N SER A 91 -17.77 -2.64 -8.64
CA SER A 91 -17.99 -1.49 -9.53
C SER A 91 -16.68 -0.86 -9.98
N ILE A 92 -15.73 -0.70 -9.05
CA ILE A 92 -14.40 -0.18 -9.35
C ILE A 92 -13.65 -1.12 -10.30
N LEU A 93 -13.56 -2.41 -9.99
CA LEU A 93 -12.84 -3.40 -10.80
C LEU A 93 -13.47 -3.55 -12.20
N LYS A 94 -14.80 -3.57 -12.30
CA LYS A 94 -15.51 -3.59 -13.60
C LYS A 94 -15.19 -2.36 -14.44
N SER A 95 -15.06 -1.17 -13.85
CA SER A 95 -14.70 0.06 -14.58
C SER A 95 -13.30 0.02 -15.21
N MET A 96 -12.43 -0.87 -14.72
CA MET A 96 -11.08 -1.08 -15.23
C MET A 96 -11.01 -2.09 -16.39
N LYS A 97 -12.02 -2.96 -16.54
CA LYS A 97 -12.01 -4.07 -17.51
C LYS A 97 -11.61 -3.67 -18.94
N PRO A 98 -12.08 -2.53 -19.50
CA PRO A 98 -11.68 -2.09 -20.85
C PRO A 98 -10.19 -1.77 -21.01
N TYR A 99 -9.42 -1.79 -19.93
CA TYR A 99 -8.02 -1.37 -19.87
C TYR A 99 -7.05 -2.48 -19.44
N TRP A 100 -7.52 -3.71 -19.32
CA TRP A 100 -6.72 -4.84 -18.85
C TRP A 100 -5.55 -5.16 -19.78
N GLU A 101 -5.73 -4.98 -21.08
CA GLU A 101 -4.73 -5.29 -22.11
C GLU A 101 -3.83 -4.08 -22.46
N LYS A 102 -3.95 -2.94 -21.76
CA LYS A 102 -3.11 -1.78 -22.02
C LYS A 102 -1.71 -2.00 -21.45
N PRO A 103 -0.66 -2.15 -22.29
CA PRO A 103 0.68 -2.54 -21.82
C PRO A 103 1.38 -1.44 -21.03
N ASP A 104 1.00 -0.18 -21.24
CA ASP A 104 1.57 1.00 -20.59
C ASP A 104 0.79 1.46 -19.35
N LEU A 105 -0.24 0.71 -18.93
CA LEU A 105 -1.06 0.98 -17.76
C LEU A 105 -0.93 -0.13 -16.72
N ILE A 106 -0.54 0.23 -15.51
CA ILE A 106 -0.41 -0.69 -14.39
C ILE A 106 -1.27 -0.19 -13.23
N PHE A 107 -2.09 -1.05 -12.66
CA PHE A 107 -2.85 -0.74 -11.44
C PHE A 107 -2.08 -1.20 -10.21
N PHE A 108 -1.86 -0.28 -9.27
CA PHE A 108 -1.19 -0.57 -8.01
C PHE A 108 -2.23 -0.54 -6.88
N PHE A 109 -2.45 -1.69 -6.26
CA PHE A 109 -3.33 -1.84 -5.11
C PHE A 109 -2.51 -2.06 -3.86
N GLU A 110 -2.77 -1.31 -2.79
CA GLU A 110 -2.14 -1.50 -1.50
C GLU A 110 -3.20 -1.65 -0.41
N THR A 111 -2.99 -2.62 0.49
CA THR A 111 -3.90 -2.89 1.59
C THR A 111 -3.19 -3.43 2.82
N LYS A 112 -3.82 -3.27 3.98
CA LYS A 112 -3.49 -4.02 5.19
C LYS A 112 -4.42 -5.23 5.41
N ASN A 113 -5.30 -5.54 4.45
CA ASN A 113 -6.17 -6.72 4.47
C ASN A 113 -6.04 -7.53 3.15
N PRO A 114 -4.85 -8.07 2.84
CA PRO A 114 -4.62 -8.76 1.56
C PRO A 114 -5.40 -10.07 1.41
N MET A 115 -5.96 -10.65 2.48
CA MET A 115 -6.83 -11.81 2.38
C MET A 115 -8.03 -11.52 1.47
N ARG A 116 -8.53 -10.28 1.51
CA ARG A 116 -9.67 -9.88 0.70
C ARG A 116 -9.40 -9.79 -0.80
N TYR A 117 -8.15 -9.83 -1.25
CA TYR A 117 -7.85 -10.01 -2.68
C TYR A 117 -8.45 -11.31 -3.24
N LEU A 118 -8.50 -12.37 -2.41
CA LEU A 118 -8.99 -13.69 -2.82
C LEU A 118 -10.48 -13.68 -3.19
N ASP A 119 -11.28 -12.84 -2.54
CA ASP A 119 -12.72 -12.71 -2.82
C ASP A 119 -13.00 -12.13 -4.21
N PHE A 120 -11.99 -11.50 -4.83
CA PHE A 120 -12.13 -10.77 -6.10
C PHE A 120 -11.06 -11.14 -7.12
N VAL A 121 -10.31 -12.22 -6.91
CA VAL A 121 -9.15 -12.58 -7.73
C VAL A 121 -9.46 -12.58 -9.23
N ASP A 122 -10.63 -13.08 -9.63
CA ASP A 122 -11.07 -13.15 -11.02
C ASP A 122 -11.48 -11.78 -11.62
N LEU A 123 -11.63 -10.76 -10.79
CA LEU A 123 -12.00 -9.40 -11.20
C LEU A 123 -10.82 -8.43 -11.16
N ILE A 124 -9.73 -8.81 -10.49
CA ILE A 124 -8.52 -7.96 -10.42
C ILE A 124 -7.86 -7.92 -11.80
N PRO A 125 -7.57 -6.72 -12.35
CA PRO A 125 -6.90 -6.60 -13.65
C PRO A 125 -5.57 -7.38 -13.68
N PRO A 126 -5.27 -8.16 -14.74
CA PRO A 126 -4.02 -8.92 -14.83
C PRO A 126 -2.77 -8.05 -14.86
N ASN A 127 -2.89 -6.80 -15.31
CA ASN A 127 -1.84 -5.77 -15.26
C ASN A 127 -1.76 -5.05 -13.91
N SER A 128 -1.99 -5.78 -12.80
CA SER A 128 -1.94 -5.24 -11.44
C SER A 128 -0.68 -5.62 -10.68
N ILE A 129 -0.28 -4.73 -9.77
CA ILE A 129 0.66 -5.02 -8.69
C ILE A 129 -0.14 -5.06 -7.39
N LEU A 130 -0.13 -6.20 -6.71
CA LEU A 130 -0.76 -6.36 -5.40
C LEU A 130 0.26 -6.07 -4.30
N SER A 131 -0.08 -5.11 -3.46
CA SER A 131 0.77 -4.65 -2.37
C SER A 131 0.13 -4.88 -1.01
N THR A 132 0.96 -5.18 -0.02
CA THR A 132 0.55 -5.13 1.38
C THR A 132 1.61 -4.47 2.23
N THR A 133 1.17 -3.82 3.32
CA THR A 133 2.10 -3.31 4.33
C THR A 133 2.44 -4.42 5.33
N ILE A 134 3.73 -4.69 5.53
CA ILE A 134 4.25 -5.60 6.58
C ILE A 134 5.37 -4.87 7.31
N GLU A 135 5.02 -4.08 8.31
CA GLU A 135 5.93 -3.19 9.03
C GLU A 135 6.95 -3.94 9.90
N THR A 136 6.62 -5.18 10.26
CA THR A 136 7.33 -6.02 11.24
C THR A 136 6.78 -7.45 11.18
N ASP A 137 7.47 -8.39 11.80
CA ASP A 137 6.97 -9.76 12.06
C ASP A 137 6.23 -9.87 13.40
N ARG A 138 6.12 -8.77 14.17
CA ARG A 138 5.49 -8.74 15.51
C ARG A 138 4.13 -8.04 15.46
N ASN A 139 3.25 -8.40 16.39
CA ASN A 139 1.96 -7.73 16.53
C ASN A 139 2.01 -6.66 17.63
N TYR A 140 2.34 -5.44 17.29
CA TYR A 140 2.36 -4.30 18.21
C TYR A 140 0.98 -3.68 18.46
N LYS A 141 -0.10 -4.20 17.84
CA LYS A 141 -1.50 -3.72 17.99
C LYS A 141 -1.67 -2.22 17.69
N VAL A 142 -0.86 -1.68 16.79
CA VAL A 142 -0.90 -0.25 16.40
C VAL A 142 -1.93 0.06 15.32
N SER A 143 -2.76 -0.92 14.95
CA SER A 143 -3.87 -0.75 14.02
C SER A 143 -4.95 -1.81 14.27
N LYS A 144 -6.15 -1.58 13.71
CA LYS A 144 -7.23 -2.58 13.66
C LYS A 144 -7.16 -3.50 12.44
N ALA A 145 -6.13 -3.36 11.62
CA ALA A 145 -5.89 -4.25 10.49
C ALA A 145 -5.49 -5.66 10.95
N PRO A 146 -5.67 -6.69 10.11
CA PRO A 146 -5.14 -8.02 10.39
C PRO A 146 -3.67 -7.97 10.81
N PRO A 147 -3.22 -8.82 11.74
CA PRO A 147 -1.82 -8.87 12.18
C PRO A 147 -0.83 -9.08 11.02
N PRO A 148 0.42 -8.62 11.13
CA PRO A 148 1.41 -8.76 10.03
C PRO A 148 1.59 -10.19 9.54
N LYS A 149 1.52 -11.19 10.43
CA LYS A 149 1.61 -12.62 10.07
C LYS A 149 0.46 -13.05 9.15
N GLU A 150 -0.76 -12.61 9.41
CA GLU A 150 -1.92 -12.93 8.57
C GLU A 150 -1.80 -12.28 7.20
N ARG A 151 -1.30 -11.04 7.14
CA ARG A 151 -1.04 -10.36 5.86
C ARG A 151 0.03 -11.09 5.05
N TYR A 152 1.10 -11.56 5.70
CA TYR A 152 2.11 -12.41 5.07
C TYR A 152 1.48 -13.70 4.51
N LEU A 153 0.69 -14.43 5.32
CA LEU A 153 0.06 -15.67 4.91
C LEU A 153 -0.91 -15.48 3.73
N ALA A 154 -1.63 -14.37 3.69
CA ALA A 154 -2.48 -14.03 2.56
C ALA A 154 -1.67 -13.82 1.27
N MET A 155 -0.55 -13.10 1.35
CA MET A 155 0.28 -12.80 0.17
C MET A 155 0.98 -14.02 -0.43
N VAL A 156 1.16 -15.11 0.31
CA VAL A 156 1.77 -16.35 -0.21
C VAL A 156 0.76 -17.34 -0.78
N ARG A 157 -0.53 -17.03 -0.76
CA ARG A 157 -1.58 -17.87 -1.33
C ARG A 157 -1.34 -18.11 -2.83
N SER A 158 -1.63 -19.33 -3.26
CA SER A 158 -1.41 -19.78 -4.64
C SER A 158 -2.20 -18.99 -5.66
N GLU A 159 -3.40 -18.56 -5.31
CA GLU A 159 -4.33 -17.78 -6.13
C GLU A 159 -3.74 -16.42 -6.53
N LEU A 160 -2.82 -15.88 -5.72
CA LEU A 160 -2.16 -14.59 -5.99
C LEU A 160 -0.81 -14.72 -6.70
N LYS A 161 -0.39 -15.94 -7.11
CA LYS A 161 0.92 -16.14 -7.77
C LYS A 161 1.03 -15.48 -9.13
N MET A 162 -0.07 -15.31 -9.82
CA MET A 162 -0.11 -14.72 -11.16
C MET A 162 0.17 -13.21 -11.15
N PHE A 163 -0.01 -12.54 -10.02
CA PHE A 163 0.17 -11.11 -9.92
C PHE A 163 1.61 -10.74 -9.50
N ALA A 164 2.11 -9.62 -10.04
CA ALA A 164 3.26 -8.96 -9.49
C ALA A 164 2.96 -8.49 -8.05
N LYS A 165 3.92 -8.63 -7.14
CA LYS A 165 3.75 -8.28 -5.73
C LYS A 165 4.69 -7.16 -5.31
N HIS A 166 4.23 -6.36 -4.37
CA HIS A 166 5.00 -5.35 -3.66
C HIS A 166 4.78 -5.52 -2.15
N VAL A 167 5.80 -5.20 -1.35
CA VAL A 167 5.65 -5.13 0.10
C VAL A 167 6.12 -3.76 0.58
N SER A 168 5.26 -3.08 1.34
CA SER A 168 5.58 -1.83 2.02
C SER A 168 5.99 -2.15 3.47
N ILE A 169 7.24 -1.87 3.82
CA ILE A 169 7.76 -1.91 5.19
C ILE A 169 7.82 -0.46 5.70
N GLU A 170 6.65 0.19 5.73
CA GLU A 170 6.55 1.61 6.08
C GLU A 170 5.28 1.91 6.91
N PRO A 171 5.45 2.47 8.11
CA PRO A 171 6.70 2.72 8.82
C PRO A 171 7.32 1.42 9.36
N ILE A 172 8.62 1.23 9.20
CA ILE A 172 9.31 0.07 9.75
C ILE A 172 9.26 0.09 11.29
N MET A 173 8.85 -1.02 11.89
CA MET A 173 8.88 -1.22 13.33
C MET A 173 9.87 -2.32 13.70
N ASP A 174 10.28 -2.42 14.97
CA ASP A 174 11.27 -3.42 15.39
C ASP A 174 10.81 -4.84 15.06
N PHE A 175 11.74 -5.67 14.61
CA PHE A 175 11.47 -6.97 13.98
C PHE A 175 12.57 -8.01 14.29
N ASN A 176 12.28 -9.28 14.08
CA ASN A 176 13.31 -10.32 13.96
C ASN A 176 13.83 -10.35 12.52
N LEU A 177 15.14 -10.15 12.35
CA LEU A 177 15.76 -10.02 11.04
C LEU A 177 15.54 -11.27 10.15
N ASN A 178 15.71 -12.45 10.72
CA ASN A 178 15.60 -13.69 9.94
C ASN A 178 14.13 -14.00 9.59
N THR A 179 13.20 -13.76 10.51
CA THR A 179 11.78 -14.01 10.31
C THR A 179 11.22 -13.07 9.22
N LEU A 180 11.44 -11.76 9.37
CA LEU A 180 10.93 -10.79 8.39
C LEU A 180 11.56 -11.01 7.01
N TYR A 181 12.87 -11.27 6.94
CA TYR A 181 13.54 -11.60 5.67
C TYR A 181 12.92 -12.83 5.00
N LYS A 182 12.70 -13.94 5.75
CA LYS A 182 12.09 -15.16 5.21
C LYS A 182 10.67 -14.93 4.71
N TRP A 183 9.88 -14.10 5.40
CA TRP A 183 8.52 -13.75 4.94
C TRP A 183 8.57 -13.01 3.61
N ILE A 184 9.44 -12.00 3.48
CA ILE A 184 9.59 -11.26 2.22
C ILE A 184 10.09 -12.17 1.10
N GLN A 185 11.09 -13.01 1.38
CA GLN A 185 11.60 -13.99 0.41
C GLN A 185 10.49 -14.93 -0.07
N HIS A 186 9.64 -15.44 0.82
CA HIS A 186 8.54 -16.34 0.47
C HIS A 186 7.42 -15.64 -0.32
N ILE A 187 7.11 -14.37 0.01
CA ILE A 187 6.16 -13.56 -0.80
C ILE A 187 6.69 -13.37 -2.22
N ASN A 188 8.02 -13.31 -2.40
CA ASN A 188 8.71 -13.07 -3.66
C ASN A 188 8.25 -11.79 -4.38
N PRO A 189 8.29 -10.62 -3.73
CA PRO A 189 7.85 -9.37 -4.34
C PRO A 189 8.84 -8.89 -5.39
N LYS A 190 8.36 -8.19 -6.41
CA LYS A 190 9.19 -7.50 -7.41
C LYS A 190 9.92 -6.30 -6.82
N MET A 191 9.34 -5.70 -5.78
CA MET A 191 9.92 -4.54 -5.09
C MET A 191 9.45 -4.49 -3.63
N VAL A 192 10.31 -3.95 -2.78
CA VAL A 192 10.03 -3.61 -1.37
C VAL A 192 10.31 -2.15 -1.14
N SER A 193 9.37 -1.43 -0.53
CA SER A 193 9.61 -0.06 -0.04
C SER A 193 9.87 -0.09 1.47
N ILE A 194 10.90 0.62 1.94
CA ILE A 194 11.28 0.69 3.35
C ILE A 194 11.37 2.14 3.80
N GLY A 195 10.74 2.49 4.91
CA GLY A 195 10.81 3.82 5.49
C GLY A 195 10.50 3.85 6.97
N TYR A 196 11.06 4.83 7.68
CA TYR A 196 10.77 5.11 9.09
C TYR A 196 9.48 5.92 9.26
N ASP A 197 9.02 6.05 10.51
CA ASP A 197 7.90 6.91 10.85
C ASP A 197 8.23 8.39 10.60
N ASN A 198 7.59 8.98 9.62
CA ASN A 198 7.70 10.39 9.27
C ASN A 198 6.66 11.29 9.98
N TYR A 199 5.82 10.72 10.87
CA TYR A 199 4.68 11.42 11.47
C TYR A 199 4.67 11.43 12.99
N ASN A 200 5.77 10.99 13.62
CA ASN A 200 5.94 10.96 15.08
C ASN A 200 4.82 10.17 15.80
N ALA A 201 4.52 8.99 15.29
CA ALA A 201 3.52 8.11 15.89
C ALA A 201 4.04 7.32 17.10
N ASN A 202 5.30 7.58 17.53
CA ASN A 202 5.99 6.92 18.65
C ASN A 202 5.96 5.39 18.53
N LEU A 203 6.31 4.89 17.36
CA LEU A 203 6.35 3.46 17.10
C LEU A 203 7.66 2.84 17.61
N PRO A 204 7.67 1.54 17.94
CA PRO A 204 8.88 0.81 18.33
C PRO A 204 9.78 0.63 17.10
N GLU A 205 10.64 1.59 16.83
CA GLU A 205 11.51 1.56 15.65
C GLU A 205 12.74 0.67 15.88
N PRO A 206 13.24 -0.02 14.83
CA PRO A 206 14.51 -0.72 14.90
C PRO A 206 15.69 0.25 14.89
N THR A 207 16.86 -0.23 15.31
CA THR A 207 18.11 0.52 15.12
C THR A 207 18.42 0.70 13.64
N VAL A 208 19.15 1.75 13.30
CA VAL A 208 19.59 2.03 11.92
C VAL A 208 20.39 0.87 11.34
N ASP A 209 21.33 0.31 12.13
CA ASP A 209 22.14 -0.83 11.70
C ASP A 209 21.33 -2.08 11.41
N LYS A 210 20.30 -2.36 12.22
CA LYS A 210 19.39 -3.47 11.99
C LYS A 210 18.61 -3.28 10.69
N THR A 211 18.15 -2.06 10.42
CA THR A 211 17.45 -1.72 9.19
C THR A 211 18.38 -1.83 7.97
N LYS A 212 19.61 -1.33 8.05
CA LYS A 212 20.63 -1.49 6.97
C LYS A 212 20.90 -2.96 6.67
N LYS A 213 21.06 -3.78 7.70
CA LYS A 213 21.24 -5.24 7.52
C LYS A 213 20.05 -5.90 6.79
N LEU A 214 18.83 -5.48 7.09
CA LEU A 214 17.64 -5.96 6.36
C LEU A 214 17.67 -5.50 4.90
N ILE A 215 17.95 -4.22 4.64
CA ILE A 215 18.05 -3.65 3.29
C ILE A 215 19.08 -4.44 2.46
N ASP A 216 20.28 -4.69 3.00
CA ASP A 216 21.35 -5.39 2.29
C ASP A 216 20.97 -6.86 1.97
N LYS A 217 20.28 -7.54 2.89
CA LYS A 217 19.75 -8.88 2.63
C LYS A 217 18.68 -8.84 1.53
N LEU A 218 17.75 -7.90 1.59
CA LEU A 218 16.64 -7.80 0.63
C LEU A 218 17.12 -7.43 -0.77
N LYS A 219 18.13 -6.57 -0.91
CA LYS A 219 18.73 -6.21 -2.21
C LYS A 219 19.27 -7.41 -3.00
N ARG A 220 19.53 -8.54 -2.34
CA ARG A 220 20.00 -9.78 -3.00
C ARG A 220 18.86 -10.56 -3.67
N ILE A 221 17.61 -10.27 -3.33
CA ILE A 221 16.44 -11.06 -3.77
C ILE A 221 15.36 -10.20 -4.45
N THR A 222 15.39 -8.88 -4.27
CA THR A 222 14.38 -7.98 -4.83
C THR A 222 14.91 -6.55 -4.95
N ILE A 223 14.19 -5.71 -5.67
CA ILE A 223 14.45 -4.26 -5.71
C ILE A 223 14.02 -3.64 -4.38
N VAL A 224 14.90 -2.87 -3.76
CA VAL A 224 14.61 -2.17 -2.51
C VAL A 224 14.61 -0.67 -2.74
N GLU A 225 13.46 -0.03 -2.52
CA GLU A 225 13.31 1.41 -2.49
C GLU A 225 13.37 1.90 -1.05
N VAL A 226 14.39 2.70 -0.73
CA VAL A 226 14.49 3.34 0.57
C VAL A 226 13.78 4.70 0.49
N LYS A 227 12.71 4.84 1.26
CA LYS A 227 11.93 6.08 1.30
C LYS A 227 12.68 7.19 2.01
N LYS A 228 12.45 8.43 1.58
CA LYS A 228 13.03 9.60 2.23
C LYS A 228 12.56 9.66 3.69
N ASP A 229 13.52 9.57 4.58
CA ASP A 229 13.34 9.76 6.01
C ASP A 229 13.59 11.25 6.34
N ARG A 230 12.66 11.87 7.07
CA ARG A 230 12.78 13.27 7.50
C ARG A 230 13.95 13.52 8.45
N ARG A 231 14.37 12.51 9.18
CA ARG A 231 15.51 12.55 10.12
C ARG A 231 16.85 12.23 9.45
N GLY A 232 16.84 11.74 8.21
CA GLY A 232 18.05 11.41 7.45
C GLY A 232 18.79 10.15 7.94
N LEU A 233 18.08 9.25 8.63
CA LEU A 233 18.69 8.05 9.25
C LEU A 233 19.19 7.01 8.23
N LEU A 234 18.60 6.96 7.03
CA LEU A 234 18.94 6.00 5.97
C LEU A 234 19.68 6.66 4.78
N LYS A 235 20.37 7.75 5.03
CA LYS A 235 21.25 8.36 4.03
C LYS A 235 22.48 7.52 3.77
#